data_09900433e1e5b1ae1b29d0b036cc26b8
#
_entry.id   09900433e1e5b1ae1b29d0b036cc26b8
#
_cell.length_a   1.000
_cell.length_b   1.000
_cell.length_c   1.000
_cell.angle_alpha   90.00
_cell.angle_beta   90.00
_cell.angle_gamma   90.00
#
_symmetry.space_group_name_H-M   'P 1'
#
loop_
_entity.id
_entity.type
_entity.pdbx_description
1 polymer ?
#
loop_
_entity_poly.entity_id
_entity_poly.type
_entity_poly.pdbx_seq_one_letter_code
_entity_poly.pdbx_strand_id
1 'polypeptide(L)'
;MKNTPRGKEVVIKITGNSKNFQHWKAHLDYVTRKGELEIVADKDTKYQGLEDNKAFSKFFNNSGSAIPNDYENLKEKREVLNFVFSMKNHETTPKDKLIEAVLKTMKEKYPNNATYAVFHGDTDNPHIHCDLKIAGEDGKRIDVRKNDLLDMRVKFAKNLNDLGIEATATRKYSGKSKDRTKEEIKEHKEKLHNHHFEVVEFGEAKYQFDDRNSSSYFVKYKTSKDEITTIWGKELEKVIKENDIAPGEFVKFRKVDKAPVETVIRKKSKNGKREVFIKNGFKDVWDCSILGRAEKDLKVN
;
A
#
# COMPACT_ATOMS: atom_id res chain seq x y z
N MET A 1 -26.43 17.96 -8.67
CA MET A 1 -25.11 17.33 -8.49
C MET A 1 -24.14 18.01 -9.45
N LYS A 2 -23.23 18.84 -8.95
CA LYS A 2 -22.23 19.52 -9.80
C LYS A 2 -21.21 18.46 -10.21
N ASN A 3 -21.19 18.09 -11.50
CA ASN A 3 -20.08 17.36 -12.11
C ASN A 3 -18.84 18.26 -11.98
N THR A 4 -18.06 18.04 -10.96
CA THR A 4 -16.69 18.57 -10.90
C THR A 4 -15.96 17.96 -12.10
N PRO A 5 -15.41 18.76 -13.03
CA PRO A 5 -14.59 18.22 -14.10
C PRO A 5 -13.56 17.32 -13.42
N ARG A 6 -13.38 16.08 -13.89
CA ARG A 6 -12.28 15.22 -13.46
C ARG A 6 -11.00 15.89 -13.95
N GLY A 7 -10.60 16.92 -13.19
CA GLY A 7 -9.45 17.74 -13.48
C GLY A 7 -8.20 16.89 -13.58
N LYS A 8 -7.20 17.46 -14.11
CA LYS A 8 -5.86 16.95 -14.37
C LYS A 8 -5.25 16.35 -13.09
N GLU A 9 -5.64 15.11 -12.73
CA GLU A 9 -5.20 14.45 -11.50
C GLU A 9 -3.73 14.06 -11.60
N VAL A 10 -2.94 14.46 -10.61
CA VAL A 10 -1.53 14.09 -10.51
C VAL A 10 -1.35 12.70 -9.96
N VAL A 11 -0.34 12.01 -10.47
CA VAL A 11 0.05 10.67 -10.04
C VAL A 11 1.51 10.66 -9.64
N ILE A 12 1.82 10.11 -8.46
CA ILE A 12 3.19 9.83 -8.02
C ILE A 12 3.26 8.37 -7.59
N LYS A 13 4.25 7.65 -8.13
CA LYS A 13 4.50 6.25 -7.80
C LYS A 13 5.98 6.04 -7.52
N ILE A 14 6.30 5.20 -6.55
CA ILE A 14 7.63 4.59 -6.43
C ILE A 14 7.63 3.39 -7.37
N THR A 15 8.51 3.38 -8.34
CA THR A 15 8.62 2.33 -9.36
C THR A 15 9.75 1.35 -9.06
N GLY A 16 10.70 1.74 -8.22
CA GLY A 16 11.81 0.90 -7.85
C GLY A 16 12.74 1.53 -6.83
N ASN A 17 13.85 0.86 -6.59
CA ASN A 17 14.93 1.37 -5.78
C ASN A 17 16.26 0.76 -6.24
N SER A 18 17.36 1.46 -5.98
CA SER A 18 18.70 0.96 -6.20
C SER A 18 19.42 0.77 -4.87
N LYS A 19 20.13 -0.33 -4.71
CA LYS A 19 20.83 -0.71 -3.50
C LYS A 19 22.34 -0.45 -3.55
N ASN A 20 22.93 -0.35 -4.76
CA ASN A 20 24.33 -0.05 -4.99
C ASN A 20 24.51 0.87 -6.20
N PHE A 21 25.72 1.36 -6.36
CA PHE A 21 26.06 2.30 -7.41
C PHE A 21 25.84 1.76 -8.81
N GLN A 22 26.21 0.51 -9.09
CA GLN A 22 26.05 -0.10 -10.41
C GLN A 22 24.57 -0.25 -10.76
N HIS A 23 23.75 -0.66 -9.80
CA HIS A 23 22.30 -0.80 -9.99
C HIS A 23 21.65 0.57 -10.29
N TRP A 24 22.04 1.61 -9.54
CA TRP A 24 21.57 2.95 -9.83
C TRP A 24 22.08 3.48 -11.16
N LYS A 25 23.36 3.25 -11.51
CA LYS A 25 23.93 3.68 -12.78
C LYS A 25 23.21 3.04 -13.97
N ALA A 26 22.91 1.75 -13.89
CA ALA A 26 22.12 1.07 -14.91
C ALA A 26 20.71 1.67 -15.06
N HIS A 27 20.08 2.04 -13.94
CA HIS A 27 18.79 2.77 -13.96
C HIS A 27 18.94 4.17 -14.58
N LEU A 28 19.99 4.92 -14.24
CA LEU A 28 20.27 6.22 -14.86
C LEU A 28 20.42 6.09 -16.38
N ASP A 29 21.20 5.11 -16.86
CA ASP A 29 21.38 4.89 -18.28
C ASP A 29 20.07 4.49 -18.99
N TYR A 30 19.21 3.74 -18.30
CA TYR A 30 17.87 3.41 -18.80
C TYR A 30 16.97 4.64 -18.91
N VAL A 31 16.83 5.45 -17.86
CA VAL A 31 15.93 6.62 -17.87
C VAL A 31 16.43 7.75 -18.77
N THR A 32 17.75 7.89 -18.95
CA THR A 32 18.34 8.88 -19.86
C THR A 32 18.47 8.37 -21.29
N ARG A 33 18.12 7.09 -21.55
CA ARG A 33 18.38 6.42 -22.83
C ARG A 33 19.85 6.56 -23.25
N LYS A 34 20.74 6.22 -22.32
CA LYS A 34 22.19 6.35 -22.48
C LYS A 34 22.66 7.76 -22.84
N GLY A 35 21.96 8.78 -22.37
CA GLY A 35 22.30 10.19 -22.58
C GLY A 35 21.55 10.92 -23.68
N GLU A 36 20.63 10.24 -24.35
CA GLU A 36 19.76 10.92 -25.34
C GLU A 36 18.81 11.95 -24.67
N LEU A 37 18.32 11.62 -23.48
CA LEU A 37 17.43 12.46 -22.72
C LEU A 37 18.19 13.28 -21.67
N GLU A 38 17.75 14.54 -21.52
CA GLU A 38 18.33 15.51 -20.60
C GLU A 38 18.02 15.16 -19.15
N ILE A 39 19.04 15.21 -18.28
CA ILE A 39 18.91 15.20 -16.84
C ILE A 39 18.78 16.65 -16.36
N VAL A 40 17.82 16.93 -15.52
CA VAL A 40 17.66 18.23 -14.85
C VAL A 40 17.83 18.02 -13.35
N ALA A 41 18.93 18.52 -12.79
CA ALA A 41 19.23 18.38 -11.37
C ALA A 41 18.64 19.52 -10.53
N ASP A 42 18.65 20.71 -11.08
CA ASP A 42 17.96 21.89 -10.56
C ASP A 42 17.54 22.81 -11.72
N LYS A 43 17.00 23.99 -11.42
CA LYS A 43 16.45 24.91 -12.44
C LYS A 43 17.43 25.26 -13.54
N ASP A 44 18.72 25.39 -13.22
CA ASP A 44 19.75 25.91 -14.11
C ASP A 44 20.79 24.85 -14.51
N THR A 45 20.75 23.67 -13.90
CA THR A 45 21.78 22.63 -14.08
C THR A 45 21.22 21.44 -14.85
N LYS A 46 21.69 21.31 -16.07
CA LYS A 46 21.25 20.29 -17.03
C LYS A 46 22.44 19.51 -17.58
N TYR A 47 22.23 18.22 -17.84
CA TYR A 47 23.23 17.29 -18.37
C TYR A 47 22.62 16.51 -19.53
N GLN A 48 23.31 16.47 -20.68
CA GLN A 48 22.89 15.69 -21.84
C GLN A 48 24.09 15.14 -22.59
N GLY A 49 24.00 13.90 -23.01
CA GLY A 49 25.09 13.19 -23.65
C GLY A 49 25.81 12.23 -22.73
N LEU A 50 26.63 11.34 -23.31
CA LEU A 50 27.33 10.28 -22.58
C LEU A 50 28.34 10.82 -21.56
N GLU A 51 29.08 11.87 -21.92
CA GLU A 51 30.09 12.44 -21.03
C GLU A 51 29.42 13.19 -19.86
N ASP A 52 28.36 13.92 -20.15
CA ASP A 52 27.57 14.59 -19.11
C ASP A 52 26.90 13.60 -18.15
N ASN A 53 26.41 12.46 -18.66
CA ASN A 53 25.89 11.40 -17.80
C ASN A 53 26.97 10.82 -16.87
N LYS A 54 28.23 10.69 -17.36
CA LYS A 54 29.35 10.26 -16.52
C LYS A 54 29.69 11.30 -15.47
N ALA A 55 29.73 12.58 -15.85
CA ALA A 55 29.98 13.68 -14.94
C ALA A 55 28.89 13.77 -13.87
N PHE A 56 27.62 13.73 -14.30
CA PHE A 56 26.47 13.73 -13.41
C PHE A 56 26.49 12.54 -12.44
N SER A 57 26.82 11.35 -12.93
CA SER A 57 26.85 10.15 -12.06
C SER A 57 27.87 10.29 -10.93
N LYS A 58 29.03 10.91 -11.18
CA LYS A 58 30.01 11.21 -10.15
C LYS A 58 29.50 12.26 -9.18
N PHE A 59 28.90 13.33 -9.69
CA PHE A 59 28.31 14.40 -8.88
C PHE A 59 27.21 13.86 -7.95
N PHE A 60 26.24 13.12 -8.49
CA PHE A 60 25.14 12.56 -7.70
C PHE A 60 25.61 11.53 -6.67
N ASN A 61 26.61 10.72 -7.04
CA ASN A 61 27.21 9.79 -6.08
C ASN A 61 27.88 10.50 -4.90
N ASN A 62 28.52 11.63 -5.13
CA ASN A 62 29.25 12.39 -4.12
C ASN A 62 28.35 13.34 -3.31
N SER A 63 27.12 13.59 -3.71
CA SER A 63 26.16 14.40 -2.96
C SER A 63 25.71 13.65 -1.70
N GLY A 64 26.14 14.05 -0.52
CA GLY A 64 25.95 13.31 0.72
C GLY A 64 26.81 12.05 0.82
N SER A 65 26.34 11.01 1.49
CA SER A 65 27.08 9.74 1.59
C SER A 65 27.16 9.02 0.25
N ALA A 66 28.34 8.55 -0.15
CA ALA A 66 28.52 7.82 -1.40
C ALA A 66 27.64 6.54 -1.43
N ILE A 67 27.11 6.23 -2.61
CA ILE A 67 26.38 4.99 -2.82
C ILE A 67 27.40 3.85 -2.88
N PRO A 68 27.28 2.80 -2.04
CA PRO A 68 28.25 1.72 -2.02
C PRO A 68 28.23 0.92 -3.34
N ASN A 69 29.38 0.42 -3.76
CA ASN A 69 29.47 -0.51 -4.86
C ASN A 69 29.04 -1.93 -4.43
N ASP A 70 29.45 -2.31 -3.22
CA ASP A 70 29.15 -3.58 -2.59
C ASP A 70 28.92 -3.37 -1.08
N TYR A 71 28.24 -4.31 -0.44
CA TYR A 71 27.98 -4.28 1.00
C TYR A 71 28.89 -5.23 1.81
N GLU A 72 29.83 -5.94 1.19
CA GLU A 72 30.85 -6.78 1.82
C GLU A 72 30.34 -7.49 3.11
N ASN A 73 29.29 -8.34 2.95
CA ASN A 73 28.62 -9.04 4.04
C ASN A 73 27.72 -8.19 4.97
N LEU A 74 27.52 -6.91 4.69
CA LEU A 74 26.54 -6.09 5.38
C LEU A 74 25.15 -6.23 4.74
N LYS A 75 24.12 -6.00 5.53
CA LYS A 75 22.74 -6.00 5.01
C LYS A 75 22.53 -4.90 3.98
N GLU A 76 22.19 -5.28 2.76
CA GLU A 76 21.85 -4.34 1.69
C GLU A 76 20.73 -3.38 2.10
N LYS A 77 20.92 -2.12 1.77
CA LYS A 77 19.97 -1.03 2.03
C LYS A 77 19.55 -0.40 0.71
N ARG A 78 18.37 0.21 0.70
CA ARG A 78 17.95 1.06 -0.41
C ARG A 78 18.79 2.34 -0.36
N GLU A 79 19.47 2.70 -1.45
CA GLU A 79 20.28 3.91 -1.54
C GLU A 79 19.62 4.99 -2.37
N VAL A 80 18.87 4.62 -3.39
CA VAL A 80 18.10 5.55 -4.23
C VAL A 80 16.69 5.02 -4.41
N LEU A 81 15.70 5.90 -4.33
CA LEU A 81 14.31 5.62 -4.69
C LEU A 81 14.00 6.21 -6.05
N ASN A 82 13.33 5.41 -6.88
CA ASN A 82 12.93 5.78 -8.23
C ASN A 82 11.44 6.12 -8.21
N PHE A 83 11.11 7.33 -8.62
CA PHE A 83 9.74 7.82 -8.72
C PHE A 83 9.34 8.07 -10.16
N VAL A 84 8.05 7.95 -10.41
CA VAL A 84 7.40 8.47 -11.60
C VAL A 84 6.36 9.51 -11.18
N PHE A 85 6.46 10.68 -11.78
CA PHE A 85 5.49 11.75 -11.67
C PHE A 85 4.77 11.89 -13.01
N SER A 86 3.47 11.91 -13.00
CA SER A 86 2.66 12.14 -14.19
C SER A 86 1.39 12.91 -13.83
N MET A 87 0.76 13.44 -14.85
CA MET A 87 -0.51 14.11 -14.74
C MET A 87 -1.44 13.63 -15.88
N LYS A 88 -2.69 13.40 -15.56
CA LYS A 88 -3.69 13.04 -16.57
C LYS A 88 -3.92 14.22 -17.50
N ASN A 89 -4.00 13.97 -18.81
CA ASN A 89 -4.19 14.99 -19.86
C ASN A 89 -3.06 16.05 -19.87
N HIS A 90 -1.80 15.59 -19.84
CA HIS A 90 -0.62 16.47 -19.84
C HIS A 90 -0.14 16.90 -21.22
N GLU A 91 -0.80 16.48 -22.30
CA GLU A 91 -0.45 16.80 -23.69
C GLU A 91 -0.28 18.32 -23.96
N THR A 92 -0.98 19.13 -23.18
CA THR A 92 -0.89 20.60 -23.25
C THR A 92 0.02 21.22 -22.20
N THR A 93 0.70 20.41 -21.36
CA THR A 93 1.51 20.94 -20.28
C THR A 93 2.97 21.07 -20.70
N PRO A 94 3.56 22.28 -20.65
CA PRO A 94 4.95 22.50 -21.01
C PRO A 94 5.89 21.63 -20.15
N LYS A 95 6.83 20.92 -20.84
CA LYS A 95 7.84 20.04 -20.24
C LYS A 95 8.56 20.73 -19.07
N ASP A 96 9.03 21.94 -19.28
CA ASP A 96 9.85 22.67 -18.30
C ASP A 96 9.07 22.96 -17.02
N LYS A 97 7.79 23.33 -17.12
CA LYS A 97 6.93 23.55 -15.96
C LYS A 97 6.65 22.27 -15.17
N LEU A 98 6.49 21.13 -15.87
CA LEU A 98 6.36 19.83 -15.20
C LEU A 98 7.61 19.47 -14.41
N ILE A 99 8.79 19.62 -15.01
CA ILE A 99 10.08 19.36 -14.38
C ILE A 99 10.27 20.29 -13.18
N GLU A 100 10.01 21.60 -13.34
CA GLU A 100 10.11 22.57 -12.26
C GLU A 100 9.21 22.21 -11.08
N ALA A 101 7.96 21.84 -11.32
CA ALA A 101 7.03 21.44 -10.28
C ALA A 101 7.49 20.17 -9.54
N VAL A 102 8.08 19.19 -10.26
CA VAL A 102 8.62 17.97 -9.66
C VAL A 102 9.80 18.30 -8.76
N LEU A 103 10.82 19.00 -9.28
CA LEU A 103 12.02 19.35 -8.52
C LEU A 103 11.69 20.21 -7.29
N LYS A 104 10.78 21.19 -7.44
CA LYS A 104 10.29 22.01 -6.33
C LYS A 104 9.60 21.13 -5.27
N THR A 105 8.75 20.19 -5.68
CA THR A 105 8.08 19.26 -4.75
C THR A 105 9.07 18.41 -3.98
N MET A 106 10.10 17.90 -4.65
CA MET A 106 11.14 17.09 -4.03
C MET A 106 11.97 17.92 -3.05
N LYS A 107 12.39 19.12 -3.45
CA LYS A 107 13.19 20.03 -2.61
C LYS A 107 12.43 20.49 -1.35
N GLU A 108 11.14 20.78 -1.49
CA GLU A 108 10.28 21.13 -0.35
C GLU A 108 10.08 19.98 0.64
N LYS A 109 10.08 18.73 0.15
CA LYS A 109 9.85 17.55 0.99
C LYS A 109 11.16 17.00 1.56
N TYR A 110 12.22 17.00 0.77
CA TYR A 110 13.53 16.41 1.08
C TYR A 110 14.67 17.37 0.76
N PRO A 111 14.78 18.49 1.51
CA PRO A 111 15.69 19.61 1.17
C PRO A 111 17.17 19.21 1.17
N ASN A 112 17.55 18.20 1.95
CA ASN A 112 18.95 17.77 2.12
C ASN A 112 19.30 16.55 1.25
N ASN A 113 18.38 16.07 0.41
CA ASN A 113 18.60 14.86 -0.37
C ASN A 113 18.73 15.21 -1.85
N ALA A 114 19.79 14.71 -2.48
CA ALA A 114 20.00 14.88 -3.91
C ALA A 114 18.88 14.22 -4.72
N THR A 115 18.42 14.94 -5.74
CA THR A 115 17.36 14.51 -6.65
C THR A 115 17.63 15.02 -8.06
N TYR A 116 17.06 14.37 -9.05
CA TYR A 116 17.06 14.82 -10.44
C TYR A 116 15.81 14.33 -11.15
N ALA A 117 15.53 14.92 -12.30
CA ALA A 117 14.37 14.61 -13.13
C ALA A 117 14.78 14.36 -14.58
N VAL A 118 14.14 13.39 -15.23
CA VAL A 118 14.26 13.09 -16.64
C VAL A 118 12.86 12.98 -17.23
N PHE A 119 12.57 13.74 -18.28
CA PHE A 119 11.27 13.75 -18.92
C PHE A 119 11.18 12.75 -20.07
N HIS A 120 10.16 11.89 -20.03
CA HIS A 120 9.79 10.96 -21.09
C HIS A 120 8.50 11.46 -21.77
N GLY A 121 8.63 12.05 -22.95
CA GLY A 121 7.51 12.64 -23.70
C GLY A 121 7.04 11.83 -24.90
N ASP A 122 7.73 10.74 -25.23
CA ASP A 122 7.51 9.92 -26.42
C ASP A 122 6.69 8.65 -26.16
N THR A 123 5.96 8.65 -25.05
CA THR A 123 5.06 7.57 -24.66
C THR A 123 3.61 8.07 -24.67
N ASP A 124 2.63 7.18 -24.78
CA ASP A 124 1.20 7.52 -24.70
C ASP A 124 0.82 8.24 -23.40
N ASN A 125 1.68 8.14 -22.38
CA ASN A 125 1.53 8.79 -21.09
C ASN A 125 2.84 9.46 -20.69
N PRO A 126 3.14 10.69 -21.19
CA PRO A 126 4.33 11.42 -20.80
C PRO A 126 4.45 11.57 -19.30
N HIS A 127 5.65 11.36 -18.80
CA HIS A 127 5.93 11.31 -17.37
C HIS A 127 7.38 11.72 -17.08
N ILE A 128 7.63 12.00 -15.81
CA ILE A 128 8.95 12.35 -15.33
C ILE A 128 9.45 11.24 -14.43
N HIS A 129 10.58 10.68 -14.78
CA HIS A 129 11.37 9.89 -13.84
C HIS A 129 12.12 10.84 -12.91
N CYS A 130 12.03 10.58 -11.61
CA CYS A 130 12.71 11.37 -10.60
C CYS A 130 13.32 10.43 -9.58
N ASP A 131 14.62 10.50 -9.42
CA ASP A 131 15.34 9.71 -8.42
C ASP A 131 15.67 10.58 -7.21
N LEU A 132 15.58 9.94 -6.04
CA LEU A 132 15.86 10.55 -4.76
C LEU A 132 16.89 9.73 -4.00
N LYS A 133 18.02 10.33 -3.68
CA LYS A 133 19.05 9.72 -2.83
C LYS A 133 18.57 9.64 -1.40
N ILE A 134 18.65 8.46 -0.78
CA ILE A 134 18.11 8.22 0.57
C ILE A 134 19.00 8.85 1.64
N ALA A 135 20.32 8.80 1.48
CA ALA A 135 21.24 9.47 2.38
C ALA A 135 21.39 10.94 1.98
N GLY A 136 21.00 11.84 2.88
CA GLY A 136 21.10 13.28 2.68
C GLY A 136 22.51 13.82 2.91
N GLU A 137 22.72 15.08 2.56
CA GLU A 137 23.99 15.81 2.80
C GLU A 137 24.26 15.99 4.30
N ASP A 138 23.23 15.98 5.13
CA ASP A 138 23.30 15.98 6.59
C ASP A 138 23.64 14.60 7.21
N GLY A 139 23.94 13.60 6.38
CA GLY A 139 24.24 12.23 6.77
C GLY A 139 23.04 11.42 7.23
N LYS A 140 21.83 12.01 7.30
CA LYS A 140 20.62 11.31 7.70
C LYS A 140 20.02 10.56 6.53
N ARG A 141 19.42 9.41 6.87
CA ARG A 141 18.69 8.59 5.89
C ARG A 141 17.18 8.80 6.06
N ILE A 142 16.51 9.06 4.96
CA ILE A 142 15.05 9.20 4.94
C ILE A 142 14.36 7.84 4.80
N ASP A 143 13.14 7.74 5.33
CA ASP A 143 12.23 6.60 5.14
C ASP A 143 10.93 7.11 4.53
N VAL A 144 10.75 6.88 3.22
CA VAL A 144 9.58 7.33 2.47
C VAL A 144 8.44 6.36 2.66
N ARG A 145 7.34 6.83 3.22
CA ARG A 145 6.14 6.07 3.54
C ARG A 145 4.94 6.46 2.67
N LYS A 146 3.88 5.67 2.76
CA LYS A 146 2.63 5.91 2.00
C LYS A 146 2.04 7.32 2.22
N ASN A 147 2.12 7.84 3.45
CA ASN A 147 1.64 9.18 3.77
C ASN A 147 2.50 10.27 3.11
N ASP A 148 3.80 10.04 2.94
CA ASP A 148 4.68 10.98 2.24
C ASP A 148 4.29 11.11 0.77
N LEU A 149 3.90 10.00 0.13
CA LEU A 149 3.40 10.05 -1.26
C LEU A 149 2.10 10.84 -1.40
N LEU A 150 1.22 10.79 -0.38
CA LEU A 150 0.00 11.60 -0.36
C LEU A 150 0.32 13.08 -0.22
N ASP A 151 1.21 13.42 0.68
CA ASP A 151 1.68 14.79 0.89
C ASP A 151 2.39 15.35 -0.35
N MET A 152 3.27 14.55 -0.97
CA MET A 152 3.95 14.93 -2.22
C MET A 152 2.96 15.16 -3.37
N ARG A 153 1.87 14.38 -3.50
CA ARG A 153 0.84 14.63 -4.51
C ARG A 153 0.17 15.98 -4.32
N VAL A 154 -0.18 16.30 -3.07
CA VAL A 154 -0.79 17.61 -2.75
C VAL A 154 0.16 18.75 -3.08
N LYS A 155 1.45 18.63 -2.70
CA LYS A 155 2.48 19.61 -3.02
C LYS A 155 2.71 19.74 -4.53
N PHE A 156 2.77 18.62 -5.25
CA PHE A 156 2.96 18.61 -6.69
C PHE A 156 1.80 19.29 -7.42
N ALA A 157 0.56 18.97 -7.07
CA ALA A 157 -0.61 19.66 -7.63
C ALA A 157 -0.58 21.16 -7.30
N LYS A 158 -0.23 21.55 -6.07
CA LYS A 158 -0.07 22.94 -5.69
C LYS A 158 1.01 23.63 -6.53
N ASN A 159 2.19 23.05 -6.66
CA ASN A 159 3.30 23.63 -7.43
C ASN A 159 2.97 23.78 -8.92
N LEU A 160 2.19 22.84 -9.51
CA LEU A 160 1.66 22.99 -10.87
C LEU A 160 0.68 24.16 -10.97
N ASN A 161 -0.25 24.28 -10.02
CA ASN A 161 -1.21 25.40 -9.99
C ASN A 161 -0.50 26.76 -9.84
N ASP A 162 0.54 26.83 -9.01
CA ASP A 162 1.35 28.04 -8.86
C ASP A 162 2.05 28.44 -10.18
N LEU A 163 2.32 27.47 -11.06
CA LEU A 163 2.86 27.68 -12.41
C LEU A 163 1.78 27.92 -13.50
N GLY A 164 0.53 28.05 -13.08
CA GLY A 164 -0.62 28.27 -13.99
C GLY A 164 -1.10 27.01 -14.71
N ILE A 165 -0.77 25.82 -14.19
CA ILE A 165 -1.21 24.53 -14.73
C ILE A 165 -2.27 23.95 -13.78
N GLU A 166 -3.50 23.84 -14.27
CA GLU A 166 -4.60 23.25 -13.50
C GLU A 166 -4.29 21.79 -13.14
N ALA A 167 -4.14 21.51 -11.85
CA ALA A 167 -3.83 20.19 -11.33
C ALA A 167 -4.59 19.90 -10.03
N THR A 168 -4.97 18.66 -9.84
CA THR A 168 -5.66 18.20 -8.64
C THR A 168 -4.97 16.98 -8.04
N ALA A 169 -4.95 16.90 -6.71
CA ALA A 169 -4.55 15.73 -5.96
C ALA A 169 -5.75 15.24 -5.19
N THR A 170 -6.52 14.34 -5.79
CA THR A 170 -7.58 13.69 -5.03
C THR A 170 -6.94 12.71 -4.04
N ARG A 171 -7.23 12.92 -2.75
CA ARG A 171 -7.04 11.83 -1.79
C ARG A 171 -7.99 10.72 -2.22
N LYS A 172 -7.51 9.69 -2.90
CA LYS A 172 -8.26 8.45 -3.00
C LYS A 172 -8.33 7.85 -1.59
N TYR A 173 -9.30 8.31 -0.83
CA TYR A 173 -9.82 7.50 0.25
C TYR A 173 -10.52 6.33 -0.44
N SER A 174 -9.92 5.16 -0.38
CA SER A 174 -10.64 3.93 -0.59
C SER A 174 -11.64 3.80 0.56
N GLY A 175 -12.88 4.14 0.31
CA GLY A 175 -13.94 4.09 1.31
C GLY A 175 -14.43 5.47 1.75
N LYS A 176 -15.72 5.64 1.73
CA LYS A 176 -16.47 6.82 2.15
C LYS A 176 -15.99 7.34 3.51
N SER A 177 -15.13 8.35 3.54
CA SER A 177 -14.89 9.11 4.76
C SER A 177 -16.06 10.08 4.90
N LYS A 178 -16.99 9.77 5.79
CA LYS A 178 -17.71 10.82 6.51
C LYS A 178 -16.66 11.70 7.16
N ASP A 179 -16.86 13.03 7.17
CA ASP A 179 -16.05 13.94 7.99
C ASP A 179 -16.14 13.49 9.44
N ARG A 180 -15.15 12.69 9.86
CA ARG A 180 -15.05 12.22 11.25
C ARG A 180 -14.38 13.32 12.07
N THR A 181 -14.94 13.61 13.22
CA THR A 181 -14.31 14.51 14.19
C THR A 181 -12.97 13.94 14.67
N LYS A 182 -12.12 14.79 15.26
CA LYS A 182 -10.82 14.32 15.80
C LYS A 182 -11.02 13.23 16.87
N GLU A 183 -12.11 13.31 17.63
CA GLU A 183 -12.53 12.35 18.64
C GLU A 183 -12.92 11.01 18.02
N GLU A 184 -13.73 11.01 16.96
CA GLU A 184 -14.10 9.79 16.23
C GLU A 184 -12.91 9.10 15.57
N ILE A 185 -11.92 9.88 15.06
CA ILE A 185 -10.68 9.33 14.52
C ILE A 185 -9.83 8.69 15.62
N LYS A 186 -9.77 9.31 16.81
CA LYS A 186 -9.04 8.77 17.96
C LYS A 186 -9.68 7.48 18.45
N GLU A 187 -11.00 7.50 18.65
CA GLU A 187 -11.77 6.33 19.07
C GLU A 187 -11.67 5.17 18.06
N HIS A 188 -11.76 5.47 16.76
CA HIS A 188 -11.58 4.46 15.71
C HIS A 188 -10.16 3.88 15.69
N LYS A 189 -9.13 4.68 15.91
CA LYS A 189 -7.75 4.20 16.05
C LYS A 189 -7.57 3.32 17.29
N GLU A 190 -8.16 3.69 18.41
CA GLU A 190 -8.11 2.89 19.64
C GLU A 190 -8.82 1.54 19.45
N LYS A 191 -9.97 1.52 18.77
CA LYS A 191 -10.67 0.28 18.39
C LYS A 191 -9.81 -0.63 17.52
N LEU A 192 -9.10 -0.08 16.53
CA LEU A 192 -8.19 -0.83 15.66
C LEU A 192 -6.93 -1.33 16.38
N HIS A 193 -6.38 -0.57 17.35
CA HIS A 193 -5.22 -0.98 18.13
C HIS A 193 -5.47 -2.23 18.99
N ASN A 194 -6.71 -2.45 19.39
CA ASN A 194 -7.11 -3.61 20.19
C ASN A 194 -7.43 -4.87 19.37
N HIS A 195 -7.12 -4.88 18.06
CA HIS A 195 -7.43 -5.98 17.14
C HIS A 195 -8.93 -6.36 17.09
N HIS A 196 -9.81 -5.39 17.37
CA HIS A 196 -11.24 -5.54 17.14
C HIS A 196 -11.58 -4.98 15.76
N PHE A 197 -12.26 -5.76 14.96
CA PHE A 197 -12.61 -5.41 13.58
C PHE A 197 -14.13 -5.33 13.43
N GLU A 198 -14.60 -4.42 12.60
CA GLU A 198 -16.02 -4.22 12.33
C GLU A 198 -16.59 -5.44 11.57
N VAL A 199 -17.56 -6.10 12.15
CA VAL A 199 -18.30 -7.20 11.52
C VAL A 199 -19.20 -6.61 10.44
N VAL A 200 -19.06 -7.11 9.21
CA VAL A 200 -19.83 -6.63 8.05
C VAL A 200 -21.01 -7.52 7.77
N GLU A 201 -20.77 -8.84 7.76
CA GLU A 201 -21.76 -9.83 7.36
C GLU A 201 -21.35 -11.19 7.93
N PHE A 202 -22.33 -12.02 8.24
CA PHE A 202 -22.11 -13.41 8.63
C PHE A 202 -23.29 -14.28 8.20
N GLY A 203 -23.06 -15.57 8.09
CA GLY A 203 -24.12 -16.50 7.72
C GLY A 203 -23.59 -17.86 7.32
N GLU A 204 -24.53 -18.73 6.89
CA GLU A 204 -24.21 -20.03 6.34
C GLU A 204 -24.01 -19.92 4.81
N ALA A 205 -22.94 -20.51 4.30
CA ALA A 205 -22.67 -20.59 2.86
C ALA A 205 -21.78 -21.79 2.54
N LYS A 206 -21.64 -22.12 1.27
CA LYS A 206 -20.65 -23.08 0.79
C LYS A 206 -19.25 -22.55 1.07
N TYR A 207 -18.35 -23.40 1.61
CA TYR A 207 -17.00 -23.01 1.98
C TYR A 207 -16.26 -22.30 0.82
N GLN A 208 -15.69 -21.17 1.09
CA GLN A 208 -15.07 -20.28 0.10
C GLN A 208 -16.01 -19.81 -1.02
N PHE A 209 -17.32 -19.88 -0.80
CA PHE A 209 -18.37 -19.54 -1.78
C PHE A 209 -18.30 -20.37 -3.06
N ASP A 210 -17.77 -21.60 -2.98
CA ASP A 210 -17.70 -22.54 -4.08
C ASP A 210 -18.78 -23.63 -3.90
N ASP A 211 -19.67 -23.79 -4.87
CA ASP A 211 -20.81 -24.71 -4.83
C ASP A 211 -20.40 -26.18 -4.66
N ARG A 212 -19.16 -26.54 -5.01
CA ARG A 212 -18.61 -27.88 -4.86
C ARG A 212 -18.27 -28.23 -3.40
N ASN A 213 -18.14 -27.23 -2.56
CA ASN A 213 -17.76 -27.43 -1.15
C ASN A 213 -18.98 -27.68 -0.24
N SER A 214 -18.71 -28.24 0.94
CA SER A 214 -19.73 -28.40 1.99
C SER A 214 -20.09 -27.06 2.62
N SER A 215 -21.33 -26.97 3.17
CA SER A 215 -21.76 -25.79 3.93
C SER A 215 -20.89 -25.57 5.17
N SER A 216 -20.61 -24.30 5.43
CA SER A 216 -19.90 -23.81 6.61
C SER A 216 -20.44 -22.44 7.01
N TYR A 217 -20.10 -21.97 8.19
CA TYR A 217 -20.48 -20.64 8.62
C TYR A 217 -19.32 -19.67 8.35
N PHE A 218 -19.63 -18.47 7.89
CA PHE A 218 -18.64 -17.43 7.62
C PHE A 218 -18.92 -16.16 8.41
N VAL A 219 -17.87 -15.41 8.67
CA VAL A 219 -17.94 -14.03 9.18
C VAL A 219 -17.03 -13.16 8.33
N LYS A 220 -17.58 -12.14 7.72
CA LYS A 220 -16.84 -11.07 7.04
C LYS A 220 -16.62 -9.92 7.99
N TYR A 221 -15.40 -9.45 8.07
CA TYR A 221 -15.07 -8.27 8.86
C TYR A 221 -14.13 -7.35 8.08
N LYS A 222 -14.13 -6.11 8.48
CA LYS A 222 -13.34 -5.05 7.86
C LYS A 222 -12.04 -4.87 8.62
N THR A 223 -10.92 -5.10 7.93
CA THR A 223 -9.57 -4.97 8.53
C THR A 223 -9.20 -3.50 8.78
N SER A 224 -8.08 -3.28 9.47
CA SER A 224 -7.51 -1.93 9.67
C SER A 224 -7.13 -1.21 8.36
N LYS A 225 -7.05 -1.96 7.25
CA LYS A 225 -6.75 -1.42 5.91
C LYS A 225 -8.01 -1.15 5.09
N ASP A 226 -9.20 -1.22 5.69
CA ASP A 226 -10.49 -1.15 5.01
C ASP A 226 -10.75 -2.29 4.00
N GLU A 227 -10.00 -3.38 4.08
CA GLU A 227 -10.19 -4.58 3.26
C GLU A 227 -11.17 -5.53 3.94
N ILE A 228 -12.06 -6.15 3.19
CA ILE A 228 -12.98 -7.17 3.72
C ILE A 228 -12.25 -8.51 3.73
N THR A 229 -12.19 -9.13 4.89
CA THR A 229 -11.64 -10.47 5.09
C THR A 229 -12.71 -11.41 5.61
N THR A 230 -12.64 -12.69 5.21
CA THR A 230 -13.61 -13.71 5.61
C THR A 230 -12.93 -14.79 6.43
N ILE A 231 -13.48 -15.09 7.60
CA ILE A 231 -13.13 -16.27 8.39
C ILE A 231 -14.25 -17.32 8.27
N TRP A 232 -13.84 -18.57 8.37
CA TRP A 232 -14.74 -19.72 8.19
C TRP A 232 -14.64 -20.68 9.36
N GLY A 233 -15.78 -21.19 9.82
CA GLY A 233 -15.83 -22.21 10.86
C GLY A 233 -17.26 -22.45 11.31
N LYS A 234 -17.69 -23.71 11.40
CA LYS A 234 -19.06 -24.06 11.84
C LYS A 234 -19.36 -23.56 13.25
N GLU A 235 -18.37 -23.53 14.13
CA GLU A 235 -18.53 -23.05 15.51
C GLU A 235 -18.71 -21.51 15.59
N LEU A 236 -18.40 -20.76 14.55
CA LEU A 236 -18.64 -19.31 14.51
C LEU A 236 -20.12 -18.98 14.63
N GLU A 237 -21.01 -19.84 14.13
CA GLU A 237 -22.46 -19.70 14.29
C GLU A 237 -22.85 -19.63 15.78
N LYS A 238 -22.29 -20.54 16.57
CA LYS A 238 -22.52 -20.61 18.02
C LYS A 238 -22.00 -19.33 18.70
N VAL A 239 -20.79 -18.91 18.36
CA VAL A 239 -20.17 -17.69 18.91
C VAL A 239 -20.98 -16.43 18.61
N ILE A 240 -21.46 -16.30 17.37
CA ILE A 240 -22.33 -15.18 16.96
C ILE A 240 -23.61 -15.15 17.77
N LYS A 241 -24.32 -16.30 17.86
CA LYS A 241 -25.60 -16.40 18.55
C LYS A 241 -25.48 -16.22 20.07
N GLU A 242 -24.50 -16.85 20.72
CA GLU A 242 -24.31 -16.78 22.18
C GLU A 242 -23.89 -15.40 22.66
N ASN A 243 -23.25 -14.63 21.82
CA ASN A 243 -22.79 -13.28 22.13
C ASN A 243 -23.67 -12.19 21.49
N ASP A 244 -24.74 -12.57 20.80
CA ASP A 244 -25.68 -11.65 20.15
C ASP A 244 -24.95 -10.58 19.32
N ILE A 245 -24.05 -11.05 18.44
CA ILE A 245 -23.20 -10.18 17.63
C ILE A 245 -24.01 -9.70 16.42
N ALA A 246 -24.00 -8.39 16.19
CA ALA A 246 -24.65 -7.75 15.05
C ALA A 246 -23.63 -7.14 14.06
N PRO A 247 -23.99 -7.01 12.79
CA PRO A 247 -23.20 -6.23 11.85
C PRO A 247 -22.98 -4.80 12.32
N GLY A 248 -21.76 -4.27 12.18
CA GLY A 248 -21.35 -2.96 12.69
C GLY A 248 -20.64 -3.01 14.04
N GLU A 249 -20.71 -4.12 14.77
CA GLU A 249 -19.98 -4.27 16.02
C GLU A 249 -18.49 -4.58 15.77
N PHE A 250 -17.65 -4.11 16.70
CA PHE A 250 -16.23 -4.35 16.65
C PHE A 250 -15.87 -5.58 17.49
N VAL A 251 -15.49 -6.66 16.83
CA VAL A 251 -15.26 -7.96 17.46
C VAL A 251 -13.86 -8.49 17.14
N LYS A 252 -13.23 -9.10 18.14
CA LYS A 252 -12.00 -9.85 18.00
C LYS A 252 -12.30 -11.33 18.13
N PHE A 253 -12.21 -12.07 17.03
CA PHE A 253 -12.35 -13.53 17.01
C PHE A 253 -10.99 -14.19 17.24
N ARG A 254 -10.95 -15.20 18.10
CA ARG A 254 -9.74 -15.98 18.43
C ARG A 254 -10.03 -17.47 18.34
N LYS A 255 -9.11 -18.23 17.75
CA LYS A 255 -9.09 -19.68 17.93
C LYS A 255 -8.37 -19.97 19.21
N VAL A 256 -9.09 -20.52 20.19
CA VAL A 256 -8.55 -20.76 21.54
C VAL A 256 -8.15 -22.20 21.76
N ASP A 257 -8.78 -23.14 21.08
CA ASP A 257 -8.51 -24.56 21.23
C ASP A 257 -8.95 -25.38 20.00
N LYS A 258 -8.69 -26.69 20.03
CA LYS A 258 -9.21 -27.68 19.08
C LYS A 258 -9.90 -28.80 19.83
N ALA A 259 -11.22 -28.93 19.65
CA ALA A 259 -11.98 -30.00 20.25
C ALA A 259 -12.04 -31.23 19.32
N PRO A 260 -11.92 -32.44 19.84
CA PRO A 260 -12.10 -33.65 19.03
C PRO A 260 -13.54 -33.74 18.52
N VAL A 261 -13.69 -34.22 17.30
CA VAL A 261 -14.99 -34.42 16.68
C VAL A 261 -15.01 -35.74 15.91
N GLU A 262 -16.04 -36.51 16.10
CA GLU A 262 -16.32 -37.71 15.32
C GLU A 262 -17.28 -37.38 14.17
N THR A 263 -16.87 -37.68 12.96
CA THR A 263 -17.68 -37.46 11.78
C THR A 263 -18.08 -38.81 11.20
N VAL A 264 -19.37 -39.04 11.13
CA VAL A 264 -19.94 -40.26 10.53
C VAL A 264 -19.96 -40.09 9.01
N ILE A 265 -19.15 -40.85 8.32
CA ILE A 265 -19.08 -40.88 6.85
C ILE A 265 -19.82 -42.12 6.37
N ARG A 266 -20.86 -41.91 5.55
CA ARG A 266 -21.63 -42.98 4.89
C ARG A 266 -21.16 -43.12 3.46
N LYS A 267 -20.51 -44.21 3.09
CA LYS A 267 -20.08 -44.51 1.72
C LYS A 267 -20.85 -45.73 1.18
N LYS A 268 -21.16 -45.72 -0.11
CA LYS A 268 -21.61 -46.93 -0.81
C LYS A 268 -20.37 -47.76 -1.17
N SER A 269 -20.32 -49.01 -0.69
CA SER A 269 -19.32 -49.99 -1.11
C SER A 269 -19.52 -50.36 -2.61
N LYS A 270 -18.49 -50.88 -3.23
CA LYS A 270 -18.55 -51.38 -4.63
C LYS A 270 -19.66 -52.41 -4.84
N ASN A 271 -20.10 -53.09 -3.77
CA ASN A 271 -21.19 -54.08 -3.76
C ASN A 271 -22.56 -53.48 -3.45
N GLY A 272 -22.74 -52.17 -3.52
CA GLY A 272 -23.99 -51.46 -3.28
C GLY A 272 -24.44 -51.35 -1.80
N LYS A 273 -23.75 -51.98 -0.88
CA LYS A 273 -24.05 -51.86 0.56
C LYS A 273 -23.59 -50.51 1.12
N ARG A 274 -24.37 -49.92 2.01
CA ARG A 274 -24.01 -48.70 2.74
C ARG A 274 -23.12 -49.07 3.93
N GLU A 275 -21.90 -48.58 3.92
CA GLU A 275 -20.96 -48.74 5.02
C GLU A 275 -20.82 -47.40 5.77
N VAL A 276 -20.72 -47.49 7.09
CA VAL A 276 -20.61 -46.35 7.98
C VAL A 276 -19.19 -46.35 8.55
N PHE A 277 -18.47 -45.26 8.32
CA PHE A 277 -17.13 -45.05 8.85
C PHE A 277 -17.16 -43.88 9.84
N ILE A 278 -16.50 -44.07 10.98
CA ILE A 278 -16.29 -42.98 11.91
C ILE A 278 -14.90 -42.38 11.59
N LYS A 279 -14.87 -41.09 11.26
CA LYS A 279 -13.64 -40.36 11.06
C LYS A 279 -13.43 -39.43 12.24
N ASN A 280 -12.38 -39.64 13.00
CA ASN A 280 -11.96 -38.75 14.05
C ASN A 280 -11.24 -37.55 13.45
N GLY A 281 -11.58 -36.36 13.91
CA GLY A 281 -11.01 -35.10 13.48
C GLY A 281 -11.01 -34.10 14.62
N PHE A 282 -10.62 -32.89 14.30
CA PHE A 282 -10.65 -31.76 15.25
C PHE A 282 -11.44 -30.62 14.64
N LYS A 283 -12.19 -29.91 15.47
CA LYS A 283 -12.84 -28.65 15.13
C LYS A 283 -12.18 -27.52 15.92
N ASP A 284 -12.04 -26.36 15.27
CA ASP A 284 -11.53 -25.15 15.94
C ASP A 284 -12.57 -24.67 16.96
N VAL A 285 -12.13 -24.40 18.17
CA VAL A 285 -12.92 -23.73 19.21
C VAL A 285 -12.64 -22.23 19.12
N TRP A 286 -13.69 -21.46 18.96
CA TRP A 286 -13.60 -20.02 18.81
C TRP A 286 -14.08 -19.32 20.08
N ASP A 287 -13.42 -18.21 20.38
CA ASP A 287 -13.79 -17.24 21.40
C ASP A 287 -13.86 -15.85 20.75
N CYS A 288 -14.58 -14.93 21.37
CA CYS A 288 -14.64 -13.56 20.91
C CYS A 288 -14.66 -12.57 22.08
N SER A 289 -14.13 -11.39 21.82
CA SER A 289 -14.36 -10.21 22.67
C SER A 289 -15.01 -9.09 21.84
N ILE A 290 -15.98 -8.41 22.41
CA ILE A 290 -16.75 -7.36 21.74
C ILE A 290 -16.40 -6.03 22.40
N LEU A 291 -15.98 -5.07 21.61
CA LEU A 291 -15.56 -3.77 22.12
C LEU A 291 -16.78 -3.03 22.72
N GLY A 292 -16.63 -2.56 23.96
CA GLY A 292 -17.69 -1.86 24.69
C GLY A 292 -18.66 -2.78 25.45
N ARG A 293 -18.50 -4.10 25.38
CA ARG A 293 -19.20 -5.06 26.24
C ARG A 293 -18.22 -5.63 27.28
N ALA A 294 -18.68 -5.82 28.53
CA ALA A 294 -17.89 -6.52 29.55
C ALA A 294 -17.64 -7.97 29.11
N GLU A 295 -16.43 -8.49 29.36
CA GLU A 295 -16.14 -9.91 29.13
C GLU A 295 -17.09 -10.75 29.99
N LYS A 296 -17.85 -11.61 29.37
CA LYS A 296 -18.63 -12.62 30.07
C LYS A 296 -17.65 -13.63 30.65
N ASP A 297 -17.65 -13.80 31.97
CA ASP A 297 -16.88 -14.84 32.62
C ASP A 297 -17.18 -16.19 31.97
N LEU A 298 -16.19 -16.77 31.33
CA LEU A 298 -16.24 -18.14 30.81
C LEU A 298 -16.40 -19.09 32.00
N LYS A 299 -17.63 -19.49 32.29
CA LYS A 299 -17.86 -20.64 33.14
C LYS A 299 -17.39 -21.87 32.37
N VAL A 300 -16.19 -22.33 32.72
CA VAL A 300 -15.71 -23.66 32.37
C VAL A 300 -16.57 -24.67 33.15
N ASN A 301 -17.42 -25.37 32.45
CA ASN A 301 -18.06 -26.61 32.90
C ASN A 301 -17.42 -27.78 32.18
#